data_2eddb87c6fe6f3988bca9801ee1b43e2
#
_entry.id   2eddb87c6fe6f3988bca9801ee1b43e2
#
_cell.length_a   1.000
_cell.length_b   1.000
_cell.length_c   1.000
_cell.angle_alpha   90.00
_cell.angle_beta   90.00
_cell.angle_gamma   90.00
#
_symmetry.space_group_name_H-M   'P 1'
#
loop_
_entity.id
_entity.type
_entity.pdbx_description
1 polymer ?
#
loop_
_entity_poly.entity_id
_entity_poly.type
_entity_poly.pdbx_seq_one_letter_code
_entity_poly.pdbx_strand_id
1 'polypeptide(L)'
;MSIAFIGAGNLATNLAKALYRKGFRIVQVYSRTKESAQGLAQTVEAAYTTELQAVTKEAQLYIVSLKDAAFVELLPQIVSGKENALWVHTAGSIPMNIWQGHVARYGVLYPMQTFSKQREVDFGQIPCFVESNSEEDVQLLKDIASALSEKVYEASSEQRKSLHLAAVFTCNFTNHMYVLAAELLKKYGLPFEAMLPLIDETARKVHELEPLAAQTGPAVR
;
A
#
# COMPACT_ATOMS: atom_id res chain seq x y z
N MET A 1 8.38 1.25 19.61
CA MET A 1 8.04 2.42 18.76
C MET A 1 6.53 2.56 18.66
N SER A 2 6.01 3.78 18.77
CA SER A 2 4.58 4.11 18.65
C SER A 2 4.27 4.59 17.23
N ILE A 3 3.20 4.05 16.62
CA ILE A 3 2.81 4.31 15.23
C ILE A 3 1.40 4.89 15.19
N ALA A 4 1.21 5.97 14.43
CA ALA A 4 -0.11 6.48 14.10
C ALA A 4 -0.39 6.31 12.60
N PHE A 5 -1.60 5.89 12.25
CA PHE A 5 -2.06 5.76 10.87
C PHE A 5 -2.92 6.94 10.47
N ILE A 6 -2.59 7.55 9.35
CA ILE A 6 -3.39 8.59 8.69
C ILE A 6 -4.02 7.95 7.45
N GLY A 7 -5.26 7.48 7.63
CA GLY A 7 -6.00 6.70 6.66
C GLY A 7 -6.34 5.30 7.16
N ALA A 8 -7.52 4.80 6.78
CA ALA A 8 -8.01 3.46 7.09
C ALA A 8 -8.58 2.78 5.83
N GLY A 9 -7.89 2.95 4.70
CA GLY A 9 -8.17 2.28 3.43
C GLY A 9 -7.70 0.81 3.40
N ASN A 10 -7.77 0.18 2.24
CA ASN A 10 -7.40 -1.24 2.08
C ASN A 10 -5.96 -1.53 2.52
N LEU A 11 -5.00 -0.73 2.03
CA LEU A 11 -3.58 -0.89 2.37
C LEU A 11 -3.35 -0.60 3.86
N ALA A 12 -3.83 0.57 4.37
CA ALA A 12 -3.68 0.93 5.78
C ALA A 12 -4.20 -0.16 6.71
N THR A 13 -5.37 -0.73 6.39
CA THR A 13 -5.98 -1.80 7.20
C THR A 13 -5.10 -3.05 7.25
N ASN A 14 -4.60 -3.51 6.11
CA ASN A 14 -3.74 -4.69 6.05
C ASN A 14 -2.38 -4.44 6.73
N LEU A 15 -1.74 -3.29 6.45
CA LEU A 15 -0.44 -2.93 7.01
C LEU A 15 -0.50 -2.75 8.53
N ALA A 16 -1.52 -2.04 9.04
CA ALA A 16 -1.67 -1.83 10.49
C ALA A 16 -1.90 -3.16 11.23
N LYS A 17 -2.73 -4.05 10.69
CA LYS A 17 -2.92 -5.40 11.24
C LYS A 17 -1.63 -6.22 11.25
N ALA A 18 -0.86 -6.17 10.16
CA ALA A 18 0.39 -6.90 10.05
C ALA A 18 1.43 -6.38 11.07
N LEU A 19 1.59 -5.05 11.19
CA LEU A 19 2.47 -4.43 12.18
C LEU A 19 2.03 -4.76 13.62
N TYR A 20 0.74 -4.66 13.92
CA TYR A 20 0.20 -5.00 15.24
C TYR A 20 0.49 -6.45 15.63
N ARG A 21 0.29 -7.41 14.73
CA ARG A 21 0.61 -8.84 14.95
C ARG A 21 2.10 -9.10 15.19
N LYS A 22 2.97 -8.22 14.68
CA LYS A 22 4.42 -8.26 14.91
C LYS A 22 4.88 -7.51 16.19
N GLY A 23 3.92 -7.05 16.99
CA GLY A 23 4.18 -6.41 18.28
C GLY A 23 4.44 -4.90 18.20
N PHE A 24 4.23 -4.27 17.04
CA PHE A 24 4.29 -2.82 16.95
C PHE A 24 3.06 -2.18 17.62
N ARG A 25 3.29 -1.13 18.40
CA ARG A 25 2.22 -0.41 19.08
C ARG A 25 1.57 0.59 18.14
N ILE A 26 0.35 0.33 17.71
CA ILE A 26 -0.47 1.30 16.99
C ILE A 26 -1.19 2.15 18.04
N VAL A 27 -0.93 3.45 18.07
CA VAL A 27 -1.49 4.33 19.12
C VAL A 27 -2.77 5.02 18.67
N GLN A 28 -2.89 5.35 17.38
CA GLN A 28 -4.08 6.00 16.86
C GLN A 28 -4.27 5.74 15.37
N VAL A 29 -5.54 5.71 14.95
CA VAL A 29 -5.97 5.66 13.56
C VAL A 29 -6.84 6.88 13.27
N TYR A 30 -6.46 7.67 12.29
CA TYR A 30 -7.28 8.72 11.72
C TYR A 30 -7.95 8.24 10.42
N SER A 31 -9.23 8.53 10.25
CA SER A 31 -9.90 8.43 8.95
C SER A 31 -11.05 9.41 8.87
N ARG A 32 -11.35 9.89 7.67
CA ARG A 32 -12.46 10.82 7.41
C ARG A 32 -13.82 10.27 7.85
N THR A 33 -14.02 8.96 7.84
CA THR A 33 -15.26 8.31 8.27
C THR A 33 -15.05 7.58 9.59
N LYS A 34 -15.97 7.78 10.55
CA LYS A 34 -15.94 7.14 11.86
C LYS A 34 -15.89 5.61 11.75
N GLU A 35 -16.70 5.05 10.88
CA GLU A 35 -16.76 3.61 10.65
C GLU A 35 -15.39 3.01 10.29
N SER A 36 -14.68 3.63 9.34
CA SER A 36 -13.35 3.15 8.93
C SER A 36 -12.30 3.35 10.02
N ALA A 37 -12.30 4.52 10.71
CA ALA A 37 -11.36 4.82 11.77
C ALA A 37 -11.53 3.87 12.95
N GLN A 38 -12.77 3.74 13.45
CA GLN A 38 -13.12 2.90 14.58
C GLN A 38 -12.91 1.41 14.28
N GLY A 39 -13.34 0.94 13.10
CA GLY A 39 -13.21 -0.47 12.72
C GLY A 39 -11.76 -0.93 12.64
N LEU A 40 -10.86 -0.11 12.09
CA LEU A 40 -9.43 -0.43 12.11
C LEU A 40 -8.83 -0.32 13.52
N ALA A 41 -9.14 0.76 14.24
CA ALA A 41 -8.61 1.00 15.58
C ALA A 41 -8.96 -0.13 16.55
N GLN A 42 -10.21 -0.63 16.52
CA GLN A 42 -10.63 -1.79 17.34
C GLN A 42 -9.80 -3.05 17.03
N THR A 43 -9.43 -3.26 15.77
CA THR A 43 -8.66 -4.45 15.37
C THR A 43 -7.21 -4.42 15.84
N VAL A 44 -6.64 -3.22 16.05
CA VAL A 44 -5.24 -3.01 16.46
C VAL A 44 -5.11 -2.39 17.83
N GLU A 45 -6.19 -2.43 18.63
CA GLU A 45 -6.27 -1.93 20.02
C GLU A 45 -5.76 -0.47 20.16
N ALA A 46 -6.13 0.38 19.20
CA ALA A 46 -5.71 1.77 19.15
C ALA A 46 -6.87 2.75 19.43
N ALA A 47 -6.52 3.99 19.75
CA ALA A 47 -7.49 5.09 19.71
C ALA A 47 -7.86 5.44 18.25
N TYR A 48 -8.98 6.13 18.05
CA TYR A 48 -9.33 6.65 16.73
C TYR A 48 -9.80 8.10 16.79
N THR A 49 -9.68 8.78 15.66
CA THR A 49 -10.26 10.12 15.47
C THR A 49 -10.69 10.32 14.02
N THR A 50 -11.68 11.22 13.84
CA THR A 50 -12.09 11.73 12.52
C THR A 50 -11.64 13.18 12.30
N GLU A 51 -11.05 13.80 13.33
CA GLU A 51 -10.61 15.18 13.33
C GLU A 51 -9.08 15.25 13.17
N LEU A 52 -8.60 15.99 12.17
CA LEU A 52 -7.15 16.14 11.91
C LEU A 52 -6.40 16.77 13.07
N GLN A 53 -7.04 17.73 13.75
CA GLN A 53 -6.48 18.44 14.89
C GLN A 53 -6.36 17.55 16.13
N ALA A 54 -7.14 16.47 16.21
CA ALA A 54 -7.11 15.48 17.29
C ALA A 54 -6.16 14.31 16.99
N VAL A 55 -5.41 14.37 15.88
CA VAL A 55 -4.34 13.41 15.62
C VAL A 55 -3.24 13.59 16.67
N THR A 56 -2.91 12.49 17.38
CA THR A 56 -1.92 12.49 18.45
C THR A 56 -0.60 13.12 18.03
N LYS A 57 0.08 13.79 18.97
CA LYS A 57 1.44 14.35 18.79
C LYS A 57 2.55 13.45 19.34
N GLU A 58 2.17 12.30 19.90
CA GLU A 58 3.08 11.42 20.65
C GLU A 58 3.57 10.21 19.83
N ALA A 59 3.13 10.05 18.59
CA ALA A 59 3.63 8.98 17.76
C ALA A 59 5.04 9.29 17.25
N GLN A 60 5.88 8.25 17.24
CA GLN A 60 7.25 8.33 16.71
C GLN A 60 7.28 8.17 15.18
N LEU A 61 6.31 7.42 14.64
CA LEU A 61 6.14 7.20 13.21
C LEU A 61 4.68 7.46 12.82
N TYR A 62 4.49 8.27 11.78
CA TYR A 62 3.20 8.47 11.14
C TYR A 62 3.21 7.82 9.76
N ILE A 63 2.27 6.91 9.52
CA ILE A 63 2.10 6.25 8.23
C ILE A 63 0.87 6.83 7.52
N VAL A 64 1.11 7.56 6.43
CA VAL A 64 0.06 8.18 5.62
C VAL A 64 -0.33 7.26 4.48
N SER A 65 -1.59 6.81 4.50
CA SER A 65 -2.17 5.93 3.49
C SER A 65 -3.52 6.51 3.04
N LEU A 66 -3.45 7.65 2.38
CA LEU A 66 -4.56 8.38 1.79
C LEU A 66 -4.57 8.22 0.27
N LYS A 67 -5.67 8.60 -0.37
CA LYS A 67 -5.69 8.82 -1.84
C LYS A 67 -4.78 10.01 -2.18
N ASP A 68 -4.10 9.94 -3.31
CA ASP A 68 -3.07 10.91 -3.73
C ASP A 68 -3.55 12.37 -3.63
N ALA A 69 -4.72 12.68 -4.17
CA ALA A 69 -5.27 14.04 -4.13
C ALA A 69 -5.54 14.52 -2.69
N ALA A 70 -6.10 13.66 -1.84
CA ALA A 70 -6.36 14.00 -0.44
C ALA A 70 -5.07 14.13 0.37
N PHE A 71 -4.03 13.38 0.04
CA PHE A 71 -2.74 13.50 0.70
C PHE A 71 -2.10 14.86 0.42
N VAL A 72 -2.03 15.27 -0.84
CA VAL A 72 -1.48 16.57 -1.24
C VAL A 72 -2.22 17.73 -0.55
N GLU A 73 -3.55 17.68 -0.54
CA GLU A 73 -4.41 18.72 0.05
C GLU A 73 -4.24 18.83 1.58
N LEU A 74 -4.18 17.69 2.27
CA LEU A 74 -4.19 17.64 3.72
C LEU A 74 -2.80 17.72 4.36
N LEU A 75 -1.73 17.57 3.57
CA LEU A 75 -0.35 17.48 4.07
C LEU A 75 0.01 18.57 5.09
N PRO A 76 -0.20 19.87 4.85
CA PRO A 76 0.18 20.90 5.82
C PRO A 76 -0.59 20.77 7.16
N GLN A 77 -1.81 20.25 7.11
CA GLN A 77 -2.66 20.10 8.29
C GLN A 77 -2.26 18.88 9.13
N ILE A 78 -1.96 17.75 8.48
CA ILE A 78 -1.64 16.49 9.20
C ILE A 78 -0.30 16.56 9.92
N VAL A 79 0.68 17.32 9.42
CA VAL A 79 2.03 17.43 10.03
C VAL A 79 2.13 18.48 11.12
N SER A 80 1.21 19.45 11.16
CA SER A 80 1.25 20.59 12.07
C SER A 80 1.41 20.18 13.54
N GLY A 81 2.47 20.69 14.18
CA GLY A 81 2.84 20.40 15.58
C GLY A 81 3.42 19.01 15.81
N LYS A 82 3.90 18.33 14.73
CA LYS A 82 4.45 16.97 14.74
C LYS A 82 5.68 16.85 13.82
N GLU A 83 6.31 17.96 13.50
CA GLU A 83 7.34 18.09 12.46
C GLU A 83 8.61 17.28 12.74
N ASN A 84 8.87 16.92 13.98
CA ASN A 84 10.06 16.17 14.41
C ASN A 84 9.90 14.65 14.38
N ALA A 85 8.68 14.12 14.18
CA ALA A 85 8.45 12.70 14.02
C ALA A 85 8.88 12.21 12.64
N LEU A 86 9.05 10.90 12.48
CA LEU A 86 9.24 10.30 11.16
C LEU A 86 7.89 10.18 10.46
N TRP A 87 7.82 10.72 9.25
CA TRP A 87 6.63 10.67 8.39
C TRP A 87 6.89 9.83 7.14
N VAL A 88 6.03 8.86 6.90
CA VAL A 88 6.12 8.06 5.66
C VAL A 88 4.77 8.00 4.97
N HIS A 89 4.79 7.94 3.64
CA HIS A 89 3.61 7.59 2.88
C HIS A 89 3.74 6.20 2.24
N THR A 90 2.61 5.64 1.82
CA THR A 90 2.55 4.32 1.20
C THR A 90 2.17 4.36 -0.28
N ALA A 91 2.25 5.53 -0.92
CA ALA A 91 1.87 5.72 -2.32
C ALA A 91 3.00 5.30 -3.27
N GLY A 92 2.65 4.57 -4.32
CA GLY A 92 3.59 4.20 -5.39
C GLY A 92 3.90 5.34 -6.35
N SER A 93 2.93 6.23 -6.58
CA SER A 93 2.96 7.34 -7.55
C SER A 93 3.55 8.64 -7.02
N ILE A 94 3.42 8.91 -5.71
CA ILE A 94 3.82 10.18 -5.09
C ILE A 94 5.32 10.15 -4.78
N PRO A 95 6.11 11.17 -5.21
CA PRO A 95 7.53 11.22 -4.89
C PRO A 95 7.77 11.58 -3.41
N MET A 96 8.88 11.09 -2.85
CA MET A 96 9.25 11.33 -1.46
C MET A 96 9.41 12.81 -1.13
N ASN A 97 9.86 13.63 -2.07
CA ASN A 97 10.09 15.05 -1.87
C ASN A 97 8.82 15.87 -1.58
N ILE A 98 7.63 15.29 -1.64
CA ILE A 98 6.40 15.94 -1.18
C ILE A 98 6.49 16.40 0.29
N TRP A 99 7.30 15.72 1.09
CA TRP A 99 7.52 16.04 2.49
C TRP A 99 8.45 17.22 2.72
N GLN A 100 9.25 17.59 1.70
CA GLN A 100 10.29 18.60 1.83
C GLN A 100 9.71 19.97 2.23
N GLY A 101 10.30 20.56 3.28
CA GLY A 101 9.83 21.84 3.83
C GLY A 101 8.64 21.70 4.81
N HIS A 102 8.08 20.50 4.99
CA HIS A 102 6.99 20.25 5.93
C HIS A 102 7.46 19.53 7.20
N VAL A 103 8.39 18.59 7.08
CA VAL A 103 8.91 17.79 8.20
C VAL A 103 10.40 17.54 8.05
N ALA A 104 11.07 17.28 9.16
CA ALA A 104 12.53 17.06 9.18
C ALA A 104 12.91 15.63 8.76
N ARG A 105 12.15 14.63 9.19
CA ARG A 105 12.38 13.20 8.98
C ARG A 105 11.25 12.61 8.15
N TYR A 106 11.57 12.10 6.96
CA TYR A 106 10.54 11.58 6.08
C TYR A 106 11.03 10.50 5.14
N GLY A 107 10.07 9.72 4.66
CA GLY A 107 10.35 8.65 3.73
C GLY A 107 9.09 8.05 3.10
N VAL A 108 9.29 6.85 2.61
CA VAL A 108 8.26 6.02 1.98
C VAL A 108 8.39 4.60 2.51
N LEU A 109 7.26 3.99 2.80
CA LEU A 109 7.12 2.55 3.06
C LEU A 109 6.05 2.02 2.10
N TYR A 110 6.47 1.39 1.01
CA TYR A 110 5.59 0.95 -0.06
C TYR A 110 5.55 -0.59 -0.17
N PRO A 111 4.62 -1.27 0.49
CA PRO A 111 4.34 -2.67 0.22
C PRO A 111 3.58 -2.79 -1.10
N MET A 112 4.22 -3.45 -2.09
CA MET A 112 3.68 -3.55 -3.45
C MET A 112 2.77 -4.78 -3.58
N GLN A 113 1.46 -4.57 -3.40
CA GLN A 113 0.44 -5.60 -3.52
C GLN A 113 -0.92 -4.97 -3.85
N THR A 114 -1.84 -5.79 -4.35
CA THR A 114 -3.26 -5.44 -4.43
C THR A 114 -3.94 -5.79 -3.11
N PHE A 115 -4.49 -4.79 -2.43
CA PHE A 115 -5.10 -4.95 -1.11
C PHE A 115 -6.61 -4.81 -1.16
N SER A 116 -7.31 -5.64 -0.40
CA SER A 116 -8.73 -5.45 -0.07
C SER A 116 -8.94 -5.67 1.43
N LYS A 117 -9.96 -5.01 2.02
CA LYS A 117 -10.24 -5.15 3.47
C LYS A 117 -10.74 -6.55 3.82
N GLN A 118 -11.43 -7.21 2.89
CA GLN A 118 -12.08 -8.50 3.08
C GLN A 118 -11.14 -9.70 2.91
N ARG A 119 -9.94 -9.47 2.38
CA ARG A 119 -8.97 -10.53 2.12
C ARG A 119 -7.68 -10.26 2.89
N GLU A 120 -7.29 -11.18 3.73
CA GLU A 120 -5.96 -11.16 4.33
C GLU A 120 -4.90 -11.55 3.29
N VAL A 121 -3.77 -10.88 3.37
CA VAL A 121 -2.60 -11.16 2.54
C VAL A 121 -1.43 -11.60 3.42
N ASP A 122 -0.66 -12.55 2.94
CA ASP A 122 0.60 -12.93 3.58
C ASP A 122 1.67 -11.88 3.25
N PHE A 123 2.00 -11.05 4.25
CA PHE A 123 3.04 -10.02 4.10
C PHE A 123 4.43 -10.63 3.87
N GLY A 124 4.71 -11.86 4.29
CA GLY A 124 6.02 -12.49 4.11
C GLY A 124 6.49 -12.51 2.67
N GLN A 125 5.56 -12.60 1.72
CA GLN A 125 5.86 -12.65 0.29
C GLN A 125 5.71 -11.31 -0.45
N ILE A 126 5.26 -10.24 0.24
CA ILE A 126 5.02 -8.94 -0.40
C ILE A 126 6.33 -8.15 -0.50
N PRO A 127 6.79 -7.77 -1.71
CA PRO A 127 7.91 -6.86 -1.84
C PRO A 127 7.59 -5.52 -1.18
N CYS A 128 8.46 -5.08 -0.26
CA CYS A 128 8.37 -3.79 0.42
C CYS A 128 9.52 -2.89 -0.06
N PHE A 129 9.19 -1.73 -0.55
CA PHE A 129 10.16 -0.74 -1.01
C PHE A 129 10.23 0.42 -0.04
N VAL A 130 11.43 0.83 0.32
CA VAL A 130 11.69 1.92 1.26
C VAL A 130 12.55 3.01 0.65
N GLU A 131 12.32 4.24 1.07
CA GLU A 131 13.09 5.42 0.72
C GLU A 131 13.04 6.40 1.89
N SER A 132 14.12 7.09 2.23
CA SER A 132 14.11 8.14 3.24
C SER A 132 15.16 9.22 2.94
N ASN A 133 15.00 10.36 3.60
CA ASN A 133 15.93 11.49 3.49
C ASN A 133 17.19 11.36 4.38
N SER A 134 17.32 10.26 5.15
CA SER A 134 18.52 9.94 5.91
C SER A 134 18.79 8.44 5.92
N GLU A 135 20.07 8.04 6.01
CA GLU A 135 20.47 6.63 6.08
C GLU A 135 19.94 5.94 7.35
N GLU A 136 19.91 6.68 8.49
CA GLU A 136 19.35 6.17 9.74
C GLU A 136 17.87 5.77 9.58
N ASP A 137 17.08 6.64 8.93
CA ASP A 137 15.66 6.37 8.71
C ASP A 137 15.42 5.31 7.62
N VAL A 138 16.30 5.20 6.62
CA VAL A 138 16.28 4.07 5.67
C VAL A 138 16.45 2.75 6.42
N GLN A 139 17.45 2.67 7.32
CA GLN A 139 17.68 1.44 8.10
C GLN A 139 16.49 1.13 9.02
N LEU A 140 15.95 2.14 9.70
CA LEU A 140 14.75 1.97 10.54
C LEU A 140 13.55 1.45 9.73
N LEU A 141 13.33 1.99 8.53
CA LEU A 141 12.24 1.53 7.66
C LEU A 141 12.48 0.12 7.12
N LYS A 142 13.74 -0.23 6.83
CA LYS A 142 14.11 -1.61 6.48
C LYS A 142 13.83 -2.59 7.62
N ASP A 143 14.15 -2.22 8.85
CA ASP A 143 13.90 -3.07 10.03
C ASP A 143 12.40 -3.29 10.24
N ILE A 144 11.60 -2.24 10.09
CA ILE A 144 10.13 -2.33 10.16
C ILE A 144 9.60 -3.22 9.04
N ALA A 145 10.04 -3.01 7.81
CA ALA A 145 9.61 -3.78 6.64
C ALA A 145 10.04 -5.24 6.75
N SER A 146 11.26 -5.53 7.25
CA SER A 146 11.80 -6.89 7.42
C SER A 146 11.08 -7.67 8.53
N ALA A 147 10.48 -6.99 9.50
CA ALA A 147 9.60 -7.66 10.45
C ALA A 147 8.33 -8.20 9.77
N LEU A 148 7.94 -7.66 8.63
CA LEU A 148 6.75 -8.04 7.88
C LEU A 148 7.05 -8.96 6.70
N SER A 149 8.12 -8.69 5.95
CA SER A 149 8.41 -9.28 4.65
C SER A 149 9.85 -9.76 4.54
N GLU A 150 10.04 -10.87 3.82
CA GLU A 150 11.36 -11.38 3.44
C GLU A 150 11.97 -10.61 2.25
N LYS A 151 11.19 -9.75 1.59
CA LYS A 151 11.56 -9.06 0.34
C LYS A 151 11.55 -7.55 0.54
N VAL A 152 12.65 -7.01 1.10
CA VAL A 152 12.79 -5.58 1.38
C VAL A 152 13.87 -4.98 0.49
N TYR A 153 13.54 -3.88 -0.19
CA TYR A 153 14.40 -3.21 -1.15
C TYR A 153 14.41 -1.70 -0.92
N GLU A 154 15.53 -1.06 -1.19
CA GLU A 154 15.54 0.38 -1.41
C GLU A 154 15.12 0.67 -2.85
N ALA A 155 14.33 1.72 -3.03
CA ALA A 155 14.00 2.21 -4.34
C ALA A 155 13.74 3.72 -4.31
N SER A 156 14.38 4.45 -5.21
CA SER A 156 14.11 5.87 -5.39
C SER A 156 12.66 6.13 -5.82
N SER A 157 12.21 7.37 -5.68
CA SER A 157 10.88 7.79 -6.13
C SER A 157 10.63 7.48 -7.60
N GLU A 158 11.63 7.60 -8.47
CA GLU A 158 11.52 7.26 -9.90
C GLU A 158 11.39 5.75 -10.12
N GLN A 159 12.24 4.96 -9.45
CA GLN A 159 12.16 3.50 -9.50
C GLN A 159 10.80 3.00 -8.99
N ARG A 160 10.34 3.54 -7.84
CA ARG A 160 9.04 3.18 -7.26
C ARG A 160 7.88 3.54 -8.19
N LYS A 161 7.92 4.72 -8.84
CA LYS A 161 6.91 5.10 -9.85
C LYS A 161 6.87 4.13 -11.02
N SER A 162 8.03 3.68 -11.50
CA SER A 162 8.12 2.69 -12.57
C SER A 162 7.60 1.32 -12.13
N LEU A 163 7.95 0.88 -10.91
CA LEU A 163 7.41 -0.34 -10.30
C LEU A 163 5.89 -0.28 -10.16
N HIS A 164 5.37 0.86 -9.70
CA HIS A 164 3.93 1.06 -9.55
C HIS A 164 3.21 1.01 -10.91
N LEU A 165 3.77 1.64 -11.94
CA LEU A 165 3.22 1.58 -13.29
C LEU A 165 3.23 0.15 -13.85
N ALA A 166 4.31 -0.61 -13.64
CA ALA A 166 4.36 -2.01 -14.02
C ALA A 166 3.29 -2.84 -13.27
N ALA A 167 3.08 -2.57 -11.97
CA ALA A 167 2.03 -3.21 -11.19
C ALA A 167 0.63 -2.87 -11.68
N VAL A 168 0.40 -1.66 -12.20
CA VAL A 168 -0.89 -1.29 -12.85
C VAL A 168 -1.16 -2.18 -14.06
N PHE A 169 -0.15 -2.45 -14.90
CA PHE A 169 -0.30 -3.36 -16.04
C PHE A 169 -0.57 -4.79 -15.58
N THR A 170 0.24 -5.30 -14.65
CA THR A 170 0.19 -6.71 -14.24
C THR A 170 -0.99 -7.05 -13.35
N CYS A 171 -1.58 -6.08 -12.65
CA CYS A 171 -2.70 -6.27 -11.73
C CYS A 171 -3.98 -5.57 -12.20
N ASN A 172 -3.96 -4.22 -12.28
CA ASN A 172 -5.19 -3.46 -12.47
C ASN A 172 -5.79 -3.65 -13.85
N PHE A 173 -4.98 -3.55 -14.91
CA PHE A 173 -5.46 -3.80 -16.27
C PHE A 173 -5.81 -5.26 -16.50
N THR A 174 -5.01 -6.19 -15.97
CA THR A 174 -5.33 -7.61 -16.04
C THR A 174 -6.70 -7.90 -15.39
N ASN A 175 -6.95 -7.37 -14.18
CA ASN A 175 -8.26 -7.52 -13.55
C ASN A 175 -9.39 -6.85 -14.35
N HIS A 176 -9.12 -5.71 -14.99
CA HIS A 176 -10.11 -5.07 -15.86
C HIS A 176 -10.46 -5.94 -17.08
N MET A 177 -9.47 -6.63 -17.65
CA MET A 177 -9.74 -7.61 -18.72
C MET A 177 -10.65 -8.75 -18.24
N TYR A 178 -10.51 -9.20 -16.99
CA TYR A 178 -11.42 -10.18 -16.42
C TYR A 178 -12.86 -9.65 -16.28
N VAL A 179 -13.02 -8.36 -15.93
CA VAL A 179 -14.35 -7.73 -15.88
C VAL A 179 -14.99 -7.74 -17.25
N LEU A 180 -14.25 -7.33 -18.30
CA LEU A 180 -14.77 -7.34 -19.68
C LEU A 180 -15.12 -8.76 -20.16
N ALA A 181 -14.31 -9.75 -19.82
CA ALA A 181 -14.60 -11.15 -20.12
C ALA A 181 -15.86 -11.64 -19.42
N ALA A 182 -16.03 -11.31 -18.13
CA ALA A 182 -17.22 -11.67 -17.36
C ALA A 182 -18.49 -11.04 -17.94
N GLU A 183 -18.43 -9.75 -18.33
CA GLU A 183 -19.55 -9.07 -18.99
C GLU A 183 -19.93 -9.69 -20.33
N LEU A 184 -18.91 -10.07 -21.13
CA LEU A 184 -19.14 -10.76 -22.41
C LEU A 184 -19.82 -12.11 -22.21
N LEU A 185 -19.31 -12.95 -21.31
CA LEU A 185 -19.87 -14.27 -21.02
C LEU A 185 -21.32 -14.17 -20.53
N LYS A 186 -21.59 -13.20 -19.65
CA LYS A 186 -22.94 -12.94 -19.12
C LYS A 186 -23.98 -12.73 -20.23
N LYS A 187 -23.62 -12.06 -21.34
CA LYS A 187 -24.53 -11.84 -22.49
C LYS A 187 -24.98 -13.12 -23.14
N TYR A 188 -24.19 -14.18 -23.05
CA TYR A 188 -24.47 -15.49 -23.65
C TYR A 188 -24.85 -16.56 -22.62
N GLY A 189 -25.11 -16.19 -21.36
CA GLY A 189 -25.49 -17.12 -20.31
C GLY A 189 -24.38 -18.09 -19.89
N LEU A 190 -23.11 -17.74 -20.13
CA LEU A 190 -21.96 -18.59 -19.81
C LEU A 190 -21.35 -18.18 -18.47
N PRO A 191 -20.89 -19.14 -17.65
CA PRO A 191 -20.30 -18.88 -16.34
C PRO A 191 -18.85 -18.37 -16.49
N PHE A 192 -18.48 -17.36 -15.68
CA PHE A 192 -17.10 -16.85 -15.66
C PHE A 192 -16.10 -17.89 -15.13
N GLU A 193 -16.54 -18.79 -14.29
CA GLU A 193 -15.74 -19.89 -13.72
C GLU A 193 -15.05 -20.75 -14.79
N ALA A 194 -15.63 -20.81 -16.01
CA ALA A 194 -15.00 -21.51 -17.14
C ALA A 194 -13.66 -20.87 -17.56
N MET A 195 -13.41 -19.61 -17.19
CA MET A 195 -12.15 -18.91 -17.49
C MET A 195 -11.08 -19.14 -16.44
N LEU A 196 -11.40 -19.57 -15.24
CA LEU A 196 -10.44 -19.71 -14.14
C LEU A 196 -9.23 -20.57 -14.49
N PRO A 197 -9.37 -21.78 -15.10
CA PRO A 197 -8.21 -22.59 -15.48
C PRO A 197 -7.29 -21.88 -16.50
N LEU A 198 -7.87 -21.08 -17.40
CA LEU A 198 -7.08 -20.31 -18.39
C LEU A 198 -6.33 -19.15 -17.75
N ILE A 199 -6.96 -18.49 -16.77
CA ILE A 199 -6.33 -17.42 -15.98
C ILE A 199 -5.12 -17.97 -15.22
N ASP A 200 -5.32 -19.11 -14.52
CA ASP A 200 -4.27 -19.77 -13.74
C ASP A 200 -3.09 -20.21 -14.63
N GLU A 201 -3.38 -20.78 -15.80
CA GLU A 201 -2.34 -21.18 -16.75
C GLU A 201 -1.59 -19.98 -17.31
N THR A 202 -2.29 -18.89 -17.64
CA THR A 202 -1.65 -17.65 -18.12
C THR A 202 -0.71 -17.07 -17.08
N ALA A 203 -1.13 -17.05 -15.80
CA ALA A 203 -0.30 -16.58 -14.71
C ALA A 203 0.90 -17.52 -14.44
N ARG A 204 0.70 -18.85 -14.55
CA ARG A 204 1.77 -19.84 -14.36
C ARG A 204 2.86 -19.74 -15.40
N LYS A 205 2.50 -19.53 -16.66
CA LYS A 205 3.45 -19.44 -17.76
C LYS A 205 4.51 -18.34 -17.58
N VAL A 206 4.16 -17.19 -16.98
CA VAL A 206 5.12 -16.11 -16.75
C VAL A 206 6.09 -16.38 -15.58
N HIS A 207 5.90 -17.46 -14.82
CA HIS A 207 6.90 -17.96 -13.86
C HIS A 207 7.96 -18.85 -14.52
N GLU A 208 7.67 -19.42 -15.69
CA GLU A 208 8.52 -20.38 -16.38
C GLU A 208 9.15 -19.82 -17.65
N LEU A 209 8.47 -18.84 -18.27
CA LEU A 209 8.86 -18.23 -19.54
C LEU A 209 8.92 -16.70 -19.40
N GLU A 210 9.80 -16.09 -20.16
CA GLU A 210 9.78 -14.62 -20.33
C GLU A 210 8.41 -14.16 -20.89
N PRO A 211 7.88 -13.02 -20.43
CA PRO A 211 6.53 -12.56 -20.83
C PRO A 211 6.30 -12.52 -22.33
N LEU A 212 7.31 -12.11 -23.11
CA LEU A 212 7.23 -12.09 -24.59
C LEU A 212 7.10 -13.48 -25.18
N ALA A 213 7.84 -14.47 -24.63
CA ALA A 213 7.78 -15.86 -25.07
C ALA A 213 6.49 -16.58 -24.63
N ALA A 214 5.92 -16.15 -23.51
CA ALA A 214 4.65 -16.66 -23.00
C ALA A 214 3.43 -16.15 -23.80
N GLN A 215 3.58 -15.05 -24.57
CA GLN A 215 2.50 -14.41 -25.31
C GLN A 215 2.02 -15.29 -26.46
N THR A 216 0.71 -15.47 -26.57
CA THR A 216 0.05 -16.24 -27.63
C THR A 216 -1.13 -15.47 -28.18
N GLY A 217 -1.53 -15.82 -29.42
CA GLY A 217 -2.77 -15.38 -30.03
C GLY A 217 -2.76 -13.96 -30.60
N PRO A 218 -3.93 -13.28 -30.61
CA PRO A 218 -4.14 -12.06 -31.40
C PRO A 218 -3.26 -10.87 -31.04
N ALA A 219 -2.75 -10.81 -29.82
CA ALA A 219 -1.92 -9.69 -29.34
C ALA A 219 -0.52 -9.62 -29.97
N VAL A 220 -0.09 -10.66 -30.72
CA VAL A 220 1.20 -10.72 -31.43
C VAL A 220 1.07 -10.74 -32.95
N ARG A 221 -0.15 -10.55 -33.48
CA ARG A 221 -0.44 -10.58 -34.91
C ARG A 221 -0.81 -9.20 -35.44
#